data_2d7102aae4f5b5cfed9f40ad077f371d
#
_entry.id   2d7102aae4f5b5cfed9f40ad077f371d
#
_cell.length_a   1.000
_cell.length_b   1.000
_cell.length_c   1.000
_cell.angle_alpha   90.00
_cell.angle_beta   90.00
_cell.angle_gamma   90.00
#
_symmetry.space_group_name_H-M   'P 1'
#
loop_
_entity.id
_entity.type
_entity.pdbx_description
1 polymer ?
#
loop_
_entity_poly.entity_id
_entity_poly.type
_entity_poly.pdbx_seq_one_letter_code
_entity_poly.pdbx_strand_id
1 'polypeptide(L)'
;YPSAGALYPVIPLLYVFDENVVKNQIKPGCYVLDSYQMDLLLIQSFSQSYVKKLIIDGLFIDSLPSKLAIGYAVDIKRAITKYRERGYRHSLIEVGLASQSFRHALPQEFGDYCFSGFNDNALTKLSGLSPRLAPIMMLQWFGEKKDVI
;
A
#
# COMPACT_ATOMS: atom_id res chain seq x y z
N TYR A 1 4.05 -4.40 14.65
CA TYR A 1 3.82 -5.85 14.45
C TYR A 1 5.14 -6.63 14.55
N PRO A 2 5.09 -7.93 14.91
CA PRO A 2 6.28 -8.77 14.96
C PRO A 2 6.73 -9.17 13.56
N SER A 3 8.06 -9.30 13.36
CA SER A 3 8.66 -9.76 12.11
C SER A 3 9.57 -10.96 12.32
N ALA A 4 9.46 -11.96 11.45
CA ALA A 4 10.30 -13.16 11.49
C ALA A 4 11.78 -12.80 11.37
N GLY A 5 12.56 -13.08 12.43
CA GLY A 5 13.98 -12.74 12.51
C GLY A 5 14.29 -11.25 12.48
N ALA A 6 13.30 -10.41 12.80
CA ALA A 6 13.38 -8.95 12.77
C ALA A 6 13.81 -8.37 11.40
N LEU A 7 13.40 -9.04 10.31
CA LEU A 7 13.78 -8.64 8.95
C LEU A 7 12.96 -7.46 8.41
N TYR A 8 11.68 -7.34 8.82
CA TYR A 8 10.74 -6.30 8.38
C TYR A 8 10.75 -6.10 6.85
N PRO A 9 10.40 -7.15 6.06
CA PRO A 9 10.41 -7.07 4.61
C PRO A 9 9.22 -6.29 4.03
N VAL A 10 8.18 -6.05 4.82
CA VAL A 10 6.98 -5.32 4.37
C VAL A 10 7.28 -3.83 4.29
N ILE A 11 7.00 -3.27 3.12
CA ILE A 11 7.14 -1.84 2.81
C ILE A 11 5.74 -1.25 2.73
N PRO A 12 5.30 -0.45 3.72
CA PRO A 12 4.01 0.23 3.62
C PRO A 12 4.11 1.42 2.65
N LEU A 13 3.10 1.53 1.79
CA LEU A 13 2.96 2.59 0.80
C LEU A 13 1.67 3.36 1.09
N LEU A 14 1.72 4.69 1.05
CA LEU A 14 0.52 5.51 1.09
C LEU A 14 0.12 5.89 -0.34
N TYR A 15 -1.11 5.58 -0.70
CA TYR A 15 -1.76 6.06 -1.92
C TYR A 15 -2.67 7.24 -1.60
N VAL A 16 -2.45 8.34 -2.31
CA VAL A 16 -3.29 9.53 -2.28
C VAL A 16 -3.84 9.73 -3.69
N PHE A 17 -5.14 9.59 -3.88
CA PHE A 17 -5.78 9.66 -5.20
C PHE A 17 -6.41 11.03 -5.50
N ASP A 18 -6.59 11.87 -4.48
CA ASP A 18 -7.25 13.17 -4.61
C ASP A 18 -6.50 14.24 -3.81
N GLU A 19 -6.27 15.39 -4.40
CA GLU A 19 -5.55 16.53 -3.79
C GLU A 19 -6.29 17.19 -2.61
N ASN A 20 -7.58 16.91 -2.46
CA ASN A 20 -8.39 17.51 -1.40
C ASN A 20 -8.41 16.69 -0.09
N VAL A 21 -7.68 15.58 -0.03
CA VAL A 21 -7.73 14.66 1.12
C VAL A 21 -7.11 15.25 2.37
N VAL A 22 -6.02 16.02 2.25
CA VAL A 22 -5.28 16.59 3.38
C VAL A 22 -5.09 18.09 3.18
N LYS A 23 -6.19 18.84 2.98
CA LYS A 23 -6.19 20.30 2.86
C LYS A 23 -5.02 20.84 2.01
N ASN A 24 -4.79 20.26 0.84
CA ASN A 24 -3.71 20.63 -0.11
C ASN A 24 -2.27 20.42 0.41
N GLN A 25 -2.05 19.66 1.46
CA GLN A 25 -0.71 19.42 2.00
C GLN A 25 0.02 18.26 1.33
N ILE A 26 -0.71 17.26 0.79
CA ILE A 26 -0.14 16.09 0.13
C ILE A 26 -0.71 16.00 -1.28
N LYS A 27 0.17 15.95 -2.28
CA LYS A 27 -0.22 15.79 -3.68
C LYS A 27 -0.65 14.35 -3.97
N PRO A 28 -1.51 14.11 -4.98
CA PRO A 28 -1.82 12.76 -5.42
C PRO A 28 -0.58 11.99 -5.86
N GLY A 29 -0.45 10.77 -5.37
CA GLY A 29 0.72 9.94 -5.65
C GLY A 29 0.80 8.70 -4.78
N CYS A 30 1.84 7.91 -5.03
CA CYS A 30 2.28 6.80 -4.20
C CYS A 30 3.53 7.21 -3.41
N TYR A 31 3.50 7.03 -2.13
CA TYR A 31 4.54 7.43 -1.18
C TYR A 31 5.03 6.24 -0.38
N VAL A 32 6.33 6.22 -0.07
CA VAL A 32 6.90 5.31 0.92
C VAL A 32 7.17 6.06 2.22
N LEU A 33 6.90 5.43 3.35
CA LEU A 33 7.22 5.98 4.66
C LEU A 33 8.71 5.78 4.97
N ASP A 34 9.45 6.88 5.13
CA ASP A 34 10.77 6.85 5.76
C ASP A 34 10.60 6.77 7.28
N SER A 35 10.81 5.58 7.83
CA SER A 35 10.64 5.32 9.26
C SER A 35 11.71 5.99 10.15
N TYR A 36 12.84 6.40 9.59
CA TYR A 36 13.89 7.10 10.32
C TYR A 36 13.59 8.60 10.47
N GLN A 37 13.15 9.22 9.38
CA GLN A 37 12.84 10.64 9.38
C GLN A 37 11.35 10.91 9.69
N MET A 38 10.54 9.86 9.75
CA MET A 38 9.08 9.95 9.89
C MET A 38 8.46 10.87 8.83
N ASP A 39 8.94 10.71 7.60
CA ASP A 39 8.52 11.51 6.44
C ASP A 39 7.98 10.60 5.32
N LEU A 40 7.24 11.20 4.39
CA LEU A 40 6.68 10.52 3.22
C LEU A 40 7.48 10.90 1.98
N LEU A 41 8.10 9.89 1.35
CA LEU A 41 8.85 10.05 0.12
C LEU A 41 7.98 9.70 -1.09
N LEU A 42 7.72 10.68 -1.96
CA LEU A 42 6.98 10.46 -3.20
C LEU A 42 7.79 9.58 -4.14
N ILE A 43 7.24 8.43 -4.55
CA ILE A 43 7.86 7.53 -5.51
C ILE A 43 7.17 7.56 -6.88
N GLN A 44 5.88 7.90 -6.94
CA GLN A 44 5.14 8.07 -8.18
C GLN A 44 4.05 9.13 -8.00
N SER A 45 4.07 10.17 -8.85
CA SER A 45 3.02 11.18 -8.87
C SER A 45 1.81 10.71 -9.69
N PHE A 46 0.60 11.13 -9.30
CA PHE A 46 -0.63 10.80 -9.97
C PHE A 46 -1.30 12.04 -10.57
N SER A 47 -1.36 12.13 -11.90
CA SER A 47 -2.29 13.02 -12.59
C SER A 47 -3.68 12.36 -12.67
N GLN A 48 -4.71 13.10 -13.03
CA GLN A 48 -6.05 12.54 -13.22
C GLN A 48 -6.08 11.42 -14.27
N SER A 49 -5.33 11.59 -15.37
CA SER A 49 -5.20 10.55 -16.41
C SER A 49 -4.46 9.31 -15.89
N TYR A 50 -3.49 9.51 -15.00
CA TYR A 50 -2.74 8.41 -14.38
C TYR A 50 -3.62 7.61 -13.41
N VAL A 51 -4.45 8.28 -12.62
CA VAL A 51 -5.44 7.61 -11.75
C VAL A 51 -6.42 6.77 -12.57
N LYS A 52 -6.92 7.28 -13.69
CA LYS A 52 -7.76 6.49 -14.61
C LYS A 52 -7.05 5.23 -15.11
N LYS A 53 -5.78 5.34 -15.47
CA LYS A 53 -4.96 4.20 -15.88
C LYS A 53 -4.76 3.20 -14.74
N LEU A 54 -4.52 3.66 -13.51
CA LEU A 54 -4.43 2.81 -12.32
C LEU A 54 -5.72 2.02 -12.09
N ILE A 55 -6.88 2.67 -12.22
CA ILE A 55 -8.20 2.04 -12.07
C ILE A 55 -8.39 0.93 -13.10
N ILE A 56 -8.14 1.21 -14.37
CA ILE A 56 -8.41 0.29 -15.48
C ILE A 56 -7.37 -0.84 -15.54
N ASP A 57 -6.09 -0.52 -15.56
CA ASP A 57 -5.02 -1.49 -15.84
C ASP A 57 -4.52 -2.19 -14.57
N GLY A 58 -4.54 -1.48 -13.44
CA GLY A 58 -4.00 -1.95 -12.18
C GLY A 58 -5.06 -2.57 -11.27
N LEU A 59 -6.10 -1.83 -10.97
CA LEU A 59 -7.06 -2.18 -9.93
C LEU A 59 -8.25 -3.02 -10.42
N PHE A 60 -8.62 -2.95 -11.69
CA PHE A 60 -9.81 -3.63 -12.25
C PHE A 60 -11.11 -3.30 -11.50
N ILE A 61 -11.29 -2.03 -11.14
CA ILE A 61 -12.49 -1.53 -10.46
C ILE A 61 -13.14 -0.43 -11.29
N ASP A 62 -14.43 -0.21 -11.09
CA ASP A 62 -15.18 0.84 -11.81
C ASP A 62 -14.94 2.23 -11.22
N SER A 63 -14.74 2.30 -9.92
CA SER A 63 -14.49 3.56 -9.19
C SER A 63 -13.65 3.31 -7.94
N LEU A 64 -12.96 4.36 -7.47
CA LEU A 64 -12.16 4.27 -6.25
C LEU A 64 -13.08 4.14 -5.02
N PRO A 65 -12.86 3.12 -4.18
CA PRO A 65 -13.63 2.93 -2.95
C PRO A 65 -13.37 4.03 -1.90
N SER A 66 -12.16 4.60 -1.92
CA SER A 66 -11.74 5.70 -1.06
C SER A 66 -10.69 6.54 -1.78
N LYS A 67 -10.46 7.74 -1.27
CA LYS A 67 -9.37 8.63 -1.74
C LYS A 67 -8.00 8.22 -1.21
N LEU A 68 -7.96 7.32 -0.23
CA LEU A 68 -6.74 6.85 0.43
C LEU A 68 -6.68 5.32 0.49
N ALA A 69 -5.47 4.80 0.33
CA ALA A 69 -5.18 3.40 0.61
C ALA A 69 -3.76 3.22 1.16
N ILE A 70 -3.56 2.18 1.97
CA ILE A 70 -2.23 1.65 2.27
C ILE A 70 -1.98 0.46 1.33
N GLY A 71 -0.85 0.50 0.62
CA GLY A 71 -0.33 -0.65 -0.10
C GLY A 71 0.75 -1.35 0.72
N TYR A 72 0.77 -2.66 0.65
CA TYR A 72 1.79 -3.48 1.31
C TYR A 72 2.63 -4.17 0.25
N ALA A 73 3.81 -3.60 -0.03
CA ALA A 73 4.81 -4.24 -0.88
C ALA A 73 5.76 -5.10 -0.03
N VAL A 74 6.41 -6.07 -0.64
CA VAL A 74 7.37 -6.96 0.03
C VAL A 74 8.73 -6.86 -0.63
N ASP A 75 9.75 -6.46 0.11
CA ASP A 75 11.15 -6.58 -0.31
C ASP A 75 11.53 -8.06 -0.37
N ILE A 76 11.49 -8.63 -1.59
CA ILE A 76 11.73 -10.05 -1.80
C ILE A 76 13.13 -10.47 -1.38
N LYS A 77 14.14 -9.64 -1.65
CA LYS A 77 15.51 -9.97 -1.25
C LYS A 77 15.63 -10.07 0.28
N ARG A 78 15.08 -9.10 0.99
CA ARG A 78 15.07 -9.09 2.46
C ARG A 78 14.28 -10.26 3.02
N ALA A 79 13.11 -10.57 2.44
CA ALA A 79 12.27 -11.68 2.87
C ALA A 79 12.99 -13.04 2.81
N ILE A 80 13.72 -13.32 1.73
CA ILE A 80 14.36 -14.63 1.50
C ILE A 80 15.77 -14.75 2.09
N THR A 81 16.40 -13.66 2.54
CA THR A 81 17.81 -13.65 3.01
C THR A 81 18.08 -14.67 4.08
N LYS A 82 17.25 -14.79 5.10
CA LYS A 82 17.45 -15.68 6.25
C LYS A 82 16.71 -17.02 6.09
N TYR A 83 15.49 -17.00 5.57
CA TYR A 83 14.59 -18.15 5.59
C TYR A 83 14.31 -18.75 4.21
N ARG A 84 15.03 -18.28 3.18
CA ARG A 84 14.87 -18.70 1.78
C ARG A 84 13.40 -18.69 1.36
N GLU A 85 12.88 -19.75 0.76
CA GLU A 85 11.48 -19.85 0.31
C GLU A 85 10.45 -19.64 1.44
N ARG A 86 10.78 -20.06 2.66
CA ARG A 86 9.91 -19.83 3.83
C ARG A 86 9.75 -18.34 4.16
N GLY A 87 10.77 -17.54 3.83
CA GLY A 87 10.73 -16.08 4.03
C GLY A 87 9.60 -15.42 3.26
N TYR A 88 9.28 -15.91 2.06
CA TYR A 88 8.11 -15.43 1.30
C TYR A 88 6.79 -15.68 2.06
N ARG A 89 6.61 -16.88 2.60
CA ARG A 89 5.43 -17.20 3.44
C ARG A 89 5.36 -16.29 4.67
N HIS A 90 6.48 -16.08 5.35
CA HIS A 90 6.54 -15.20 6.52
C HIS A 90 6.15 -13.77 6.15
N SER A 91 6.60 -13.25 5.00
CA SER A 91 6.26 -11.91 4.56
C SER A 91 4.77 -11.73 4.27
N LEU A 92 4.09 -12.74 3.73
CA LEU A 92 2.63 -12.69 3.53
C LEU A 92 1.87 -12.65 4.88
N ILE A 93 2.33 -13.42 5.86
CA ILE A 93 1.79 -13.36 7.23
C ILE A 93 2.01 -11.96 7.83
N GLU A 94 3.20 -11.40 7.62
CA GLU A 94 3.55 -10.05 8.11
C GLU A 94 2.71 -8.96 7.44
N VAL A 95 2.35 -9.09 6.16
CA VAL A 95 1.39 -8.18 5.50
C VAL A 95 0.07 -8.15 6.26
N GLY A 96 -0.47 -9.32 6.62
CA GLY A 96 -1.70 -9.41 7.44
C GLY A 96 -1.55 -8.77 8.82
N LEU A 97 -0.42 -8.98 9.50
CA LEU A 97 -0.13 -8.38 10.80
C LEU A 97 0.01 -6.87 10.73
N ALA A 98 0.72 -6.35 9.70
CA ALA A 98 0.87 -4.92 9.46
C ALA A 98 -0.48 -4.26 9.19
N SER A 99 -1.30 -4.88 8.32
CA SER A 99 -2.66 -4.43 8.01
C SER A 99 -3.53 -4.37 9.25
N GLN A 100 -3.51 -5.40 10.09
CA GLN A 100 -4.27 -5.42 11.33
C GLN A 100 -3.78 -4.37 12.34
N SER A 101 -2.46 -4.15 12.41
CA SER A 101 -1.88 -3.08 13.26
C SER A 101 -2.34 -1.70 12.79
N PHE A 102 -2.38 -1.46 11.47
CA PHE A 102 -2.91 -0.23 10.91
C PHE A 102 -4.39 -0.03 11.27
N ARG A 103 -5.22 -1.08 11.09
CA ARG A 103 -6.65 -1.05 11.46
C ARG A 103 -6.86 -0.66 12.92
N HIS A 104 -6.08 -1.22 13.84
CA HIS A 104 -6.17 -0.89 15.27
C HIS A 104 -5.77 0.56 15.58
N ALA A 105 -4.92 1.16 14.75
CA ALA A 105 -4.48 2.54 14.93
C ALA A 105 -5.44 3.58 14.32
N LEU A 106 -6.39 3.14 13.48
CA LEU A 106 -7.37 4.05 12.88
C LEU A 106 -8.33 4.61 13.95
N PRO A 107 -8.66 5.91 13.88
CA PRO A 107 -9.72 6.50 14.70
C PRO A 107 -11.07 5.81 14.48
N GLN A 108 -11.95 5.86 15.47
CA GLN A 108 -13.26 5.18 15.42
C GLN A 108 -14.18 5.65 14.29
N GLU A 109 -14.02 6.89 13.86
CA GLU A 109 -14.74 7.50 12.72
C GLU A 109 -14.27 6.98 11.37
N PHE A 110 -13.11 6.33 11.30
CA PHE A 110 -12.59 5.73 10.07
C PHE A 110 -13.02 4.28 9.92
N GLY A 111 -13.19 3.88 8.67
CA GLY A 111 -13.36 2.50 8.26
C GLY A 111 -12.25 2.07 7.32
N ASP A 112 -12.07 0.77 7.19
CA ASP A 112 -11.11 0.19 6.25
C ASP A 112 -11.58 -1.17 5.73
N TYR A 113 -11.03 -1.58 4.58
CA TYR A 113 -11.11 -2.96 4.11
C TYR A 113 -9.92 -3.34 3.23
N CYS A 114 -9.55 -4.63 3.29
CA CYS A 114 -8.46 -5.17 2.51
C CYS A 114 -8.94 -5.61 1.12
N PHE A 115 -8.09 -5.40 0.12
CA PHE A 115 -8.35 -5.70 -1.27
C PHE A 115 -7.09 -6.31 -1.93
N SER A 116 -7.28 -7.42 -2.64
CA SER A 116 -6.21 -8.09 -3.38
C SER A 116 -6.61 -8.52 -4.79
N GLY A 117 -7.80 -8.08 -5.26
CA GLY A 117 -8.33 -8.41 -6.59
C GLY A 117 -7.80 -7.52 -7.73
N PHE A 118 -6.51 -7.19 -7.72
CA PHE A 118 -5.86 -6.31 -8.69
C PHE A 118 -4.86 -7.08 -9.58
N ASN A 119 -4.36 -6.43 -10.63
CA ASN A 119 -3.26 -6.94 -11.42
C ASN A 119 -1.92 -6.65 -10.73
N ASP A 120 -1.31 -7.65 -10.12
CA ASP A 120 -0.09 -7.52 -9.30
C ASP A 120 1.04 -6.80 -10.03
N ASN A 121 1.32 -7.23 -11.28
CA ASN A 121 2.38 -6.65 -12.08
C ASN A 121 2.10 -5.21 -12.52
N ALA A 122 0.88 -4.95 -12.98
CA ALA A 122 0.50 -3.62 -13.47
C ALA A 122 0.43 -2.62 -12.32
N LEU A 123 -0.24 -2.96 -11.21
CA LEU A 123 -0.33 -2.09 -10.05
C LEU A 123 1.06 -1.77 -9.49
N THR A 124 1.92 -2.79 -9.33
CA THR A 124 3.28 -2.59 -8.81
C THR A 124 4.10 -1.65 -9.70
N LYS A 125 4.07 -1.84 -11.02
CA LYS A 125 4.76 -0.95 -11.98
C LYS A 125 4.20 0.47 -11.95
N LEU A 126 2.87 0.62 -11.95
CA LEU A 126 2.20 1.91 -11.91
C LEU A 126 2.40 2.64 -10.57
N SER A 127 2.80 1.94 -9.52
CA SER A 127 3.19 2.52 -8.24
C SER A 127 4.67 2.93 -8.17
N GLY A 128 5.43 2.74 -9.25
CA GLY A 128 6.84 3.08 -9.31
C GLY A 128 7.77 2.00 -8.75
N LEU A 129 7.29 0.77 -8.56
CA LEU A 129 8.06 -0.35 -8.00
C LEU A 129 8.33 -1.45 -9.03
N SER A 130 9.29 -2.30 -8.72
CA SER A 130 9.61 -3.49 -9.52
C SER A 130 8.82 -4.70 -9.04
N PRO A 131 8.00 -5.35 -9.90
CA PRO A 131 7.28 -6.58 -9.53
C PRO A 131 8.19 -7.74 -9.11
N ARG A 132 9.45 -7.73 -9.53
CA ARG A 132 10.43 -8.76 -9.15
C ARG A 132 11.09 -8.51 -7.80
N LEU A 133 11.19 -7.25 -7.38
CA LEU A 133 11.95 -6.86 -6.19
C LEU A 133 11.06 -6.45 -5.02
N ALA A 134 9.94 -5.78 -5.33
CA ALA A 134 9.03 -5.24 -4.34
C ALA A 134 7.57 -5.31 -4.82
N PRO A 135 7.02 -6.52 -5.09
CA PRO A 135 5.62 -6.66 -5.50
C PRO A 135 4.66 -6.20 -4.40
N ILE A 136 3.56 -5.58 -4.82
CA ILE A 136 2.47 -5.22 -3.92
C ILE A 136 1.60 -6.46 -3.71
N MET A 137 1.39 -6.82 -2.45
CA MET A 137 0.64 -8.03 -2.07
C MET A 137 -0.81 -7.74 -1.68
N MET A 138 -1.08 -6.53 -1.18
CA MET A 138 -2.41 -6.16 -0.71
C MET A 138 -2.56 -4.64 -0.69
N LEU A 139 -3.75 -4.14 -0.94
CA LEU A 139 -4.19 -2.80 -0.61
C LEU A 139 -5.14 -2.84 0.58
N GLN A 140 -5.12 -1.79 1.38
CA GLN A 140 -6.09 -1.55 2.44
C GLN A 140 -6.65 -0.15 2.25
N TRP A 141 -7.86 -0.08 1.72
CA TRP A 141 -8.61 1.16 1.57
C TRP A 141 -9.01 1.68 2.93
N PHE A 142 -8.96 2.98 3.16
CA PHE A 142 -9.41 3.58 4.40
C PHE A 142 -9.92 5.01 4.18
N GLY A 143 -10.78 5.46 5.08
CA GLY A 143 -11.37 6.80 5.04
C GLY A 143 -12.44 6.97 6.09
N GLU A 144 -13.03 8.16 6.17
CA GLU A 144 -14.17 8.40 7.05
C GLU A 144 -15.34 7.47 6.68
N LYS A 145 -16.05 6.94 7.66
CA LYS A 145 -17.15 5.97 7.46
C LYS A 145 -18.29 6.48 6.59
N LYS A 146 -18.39 7.78 6.39
CA LYS A 146 -19.37 8.41 5.48
C LYS A 146 -18.98 8.27 4.02
N ASP A 147 -17.70 8.05 3.72
CA ASP A 147 -17.14 7.98 2.37
C ASP A 147 -16.83 6.54 1.95
N VAL A 148 -16.91 5.60 2.89
CA VAL A 148 -16.70 4.16 2.64
C VAL A 148 -18.06 3.51 2.45
N ILE A 149 -18.41 3.24 1.21
CA ILE A 149 -19.64 2.54 0.83
C ILE A 149 -19.44 1.04 0.99
#